data_32f5e48e7592cbfa3b5ea3a799ec7e86
#
_entry.id   32f5e48e7592cbfa3b5ea3a799ec7e86
#
_cell.length_a   1.000
_cell.length_b   1.000
_cell.length_c   1.000
_cell.angle_alpha   90.00
_cell.angle_beta   90.00
_cell.angle_gamma   90.00
#
_symmetry.space_group_name_H-M   'P 1'
#
loop_
_entity.id
_entity.type
_entity.pdbx_description
1 polymer ?
#
loop_
_entity_poly.entity_id
_entity_poly.type
_entity_poly.pdbx_seq_one_letter_code
_entity_poly.pdbx_strand_id
1 'polypeptide(L)'
;MRKIFVPETKDRTADAVVIGGGIVGTATAFWLSKAGLDTILVEARDGLSTLTTAASAECFRAQFTEPALAPLARKSIEFFEHFAENVGIPGWDIGLHQQGYLFVTDDESMIPDLEAALTQYHKLGVTDVELLTGDQVRVRFPFISTEVVGATFRQKDGWLSCHEVTQGFAKGSSARFFVKTKATDVFVDKKGVSGVQTTRGKISTRVVVNAAGPFAGVIGRMAGVDLPLE
;
A
#
# COMPACT_ATOMS: atom_id res chain seq x y z
N MET A 1 24.99 6.19 4.73
CA MET A 1 25.05 5.87 3.29
C MET A 1 23.70 6.22 2.65
N ARG A 2 23.67 6.83 1.44
CA ARG A 2 22.38 7.11 0.76
C ARG A 2 21.73 5.78 0.38
N LYS A 3 20.53 5.50 0.88
CA LYS A 3 19.78 4.26 0.57
C LYS A 3 19.03 4.34 -0.76
N ILE A 4 18.65 5.56 -1.20
CA ILE A 4 17.94 5.85 -2.44
C ILE A 4 18.90 6.59 -3.36
N PHE A 5 19.29 5.98 -4.47
CA PHE A 5 20.29 6.56 -5.37
C PHE A 5 20.22 5.96 -6.78
N VAL A 6 20.85 6.64 -7.75
CA VAL A 6 21.09 6.09 -9.09
C VAL A 6 22.37 5.25 -9.02
N PRO A 7 22.31 3.93 -9.23
CA PRO A 7 23.49 3.09 -9.13
C PRO A 7 24.37 3.21 -10.38
N GLU A 8 25.65 2.86 -10.23
CA GLU A 8 26.53 2.59 -11.37
C GLU A 8 26.00 1.44 -12.21
N THR A 9 26.30 1.43 -13.51
CA THR A 9 25.94 0.33 -14.40
C THR A 9 26.91 -0.83 -14.21
N LYS A 10 26.46 -1.88 -13.53
CA LYS A 10 27.20 -3.14 -13.31
C LYS A 10 26.27 -4.25 -12.85
N ASP A 11 26.70 -5.48 -13.04
CA ASP A 11 25.98 -6.65 -12.53
C ASP A 11 26.07 -6.77 -11.01
N ARG A 12 25.01 -7.32 -10.40
CA ARG A 12 24.84 -7.47 -8.95
C ARG A 12 24.15 -8.78 -8.61
N THR A 13 24.14 -9.07 -7.32
CA THR A 13 23.34 -10.14 -6.72
C THR A 13 22.51 -9.57 -5.60
N ALA A 14 21.36 -10.21 -5.33
CA ALA A 14 20.49 -9.96 -4.19
C ALA A 14 19.69 -11.25 -3.87
N ASP A 15 19.25 -11.41 -2.63
CA ASP A 15 18.34 -12.49 -2.28
C ASP A 15 16.95 -12.25 -2.90
N ALA A 16 16.50 -10.99 -2.90
CA ALA A 16 15.25 -10.58 -3.51
C ALA A 16 15.37 -9.27 -4.30
N VAL A 17 14.63 -9.18 -5.41
CA VAL A 17 14.46 -7.94 -6.18
C VAL A 17 12.98 -7.55 -6.17
N VAL A 18 12.71 -6.31 -5.78
CA VAL A 18 11.37 -5.70 -5.84
C VAL A 18 11.32 -4.73 -7.02
N ILE A 19 10.34 -4.87 -7.90
CA ILE A 19 10.17 -4.01 -9.08
C ILE A 19 9.02 -3.04 -8.83
N GLY A 20 9.33 -1.76 -8.68
CA GLY A 20 8.38 -0.66 -8.44
C GLY A 20 8.59 0.04 -7.10
N GLY A 21 8.73 1.37 -7.15
CA GLY A 21 9.02 2.25 -5.99
C GLY A 21 7.79 2.95 -5.41
N GLY A 22 6.59 2.39 -5.58
CA GLY A 22 5.38 2.83 -4.90
C GLY A 22 5.30 2.32 -3.46
N ILE A 23 4.21 2.66 -2.76
CA ILE A 23 3.98 2.26 -1.35
C ILE A 23 4.07 0.74 -1.15
N VAL A 24 3.49 -0.05 -2.05
CA VAL A 24 3.52 -1.52 -1.97
C VAL A 24 4.95 -2.05 -2.09
N GLY A 25 5.72 -1.55 -3.07
CA GLY A 25 7.11 -2.00 -3.28
C GLY A 25 8.02 -1.61 -2.12
N THR A 26 7.91 -0.39 -1.60
CA THR A 26 8.76 0.07 -0.49
C THR A 26 8.42 -0.65 0.81
N ALA A 27 7.14 -0.90 1.10
CA ALA A 27 6.73 -1.72 2.23
C ALA A 27 7.25 -3.16 2.09
N THR A 28 7.15 -3.76 0.89
CA THR A 28 7.69 -5.10 0.62
C THR A 28 9.20 -5.14 0.86
N ALA A 29 9.95 -4.18 0.32
CA ALA A 29 11.40 -4.11 0.51
C ALA A 29 11.79 -3.93 1.98
N PHE A 30 11.01 -3.12 2.73
CA PHE A 30 11.18 -2.98 4.18
C PHE A 30 11.03 -4.33 4.90
N TRP A 31 9.94 -5.05 4.66
CA TRP A 31 9.70 -6.32 5.35
C TRP A 31 10.67 -7.42 4.96
N LEU A 32 11.04 -7.54 3.67
CA LEU A 32 12.06 -8.48 3.21
C LEU A 32 13.42 -8.22 3.88
N SER A 33 13.83 -6.95 3.92
CA SER A 33 15.09 -6.58 4.57
C SER A 33 15.06 -6.76 6.09
N LYS A 34 13.90 -6.52 6.72
CA LYS A 34 13.69 -6.79 8.16
C LYS A 34 13.75 -8.29 8.47
N ALA A 35 13.37 -9.13 7.51
CA ALA A 35 13.54 -10.59 7.58
C ALA A 35 14.98 -11.06 7.31
N GLY A 36 15.93 -10.15 7.09
CA GLY A 36 17.35 -10.46 6.89
C GLY A 36 17.76 -10.72 5.44
N LEU A 37 16.86 -10.55 4.46
CA LEU A 37 17.16 -10.75 3.05
C LEU A 37 17.90 -9.53 2.46
N ASP A 38 19.03 -9.76 1.75
CA ASP A 38 19.64 -8.73 0.93
C ASP A 38 18.70 -8.35 -0.22
N THR A 39 18.10 -7.18 -0.11
CA THR A 39 17.01 -6.74 -0.98
C THR A 39 17.41 -5.53 -1.81
N ILE A 40 17.14 -5.59 -3.12
CA ILE A 40 17.23 -4.45 -4.04
C ILE A 40 15.83 -4.12 -4.53
N LEU A 41 15.41 -2.85 -4.39
CA LEU A 41 14.27 -2.32 -5.11
C LEU A 41 14.74 -1.52 -6.31
N VAL A 42 14.13 -1.76 -7.48
CA VAL A 42 14.37 -1.00 -8.71
C VAL A 42 13.13 -0.17 -9.08
N GLU A 43 13.37 1.12 -9.36
CA GLU A 43 12.35 2.07 -9.80
C GLU A 43 12.77 2.74 -11.10
N ALA A 44 11.89 2.74 -12.09
CA ALA A 44 12.16 3.28 -13.41
C ALA A 44 12.30 4.81 -13.41
N ARG A 45 11.57 5.49 -12.54
CA ARG A 45 11.52 6.95 -12.42
C ARG A 45 12.67 7.45 -11.53
N ASP A 46 12.76 8.76 -11.39
CA ASP A 46 13.83 9.44 -10.65
C ASP A 46 13.55 9.55 -9.13
N GLY A 47 12.38 9.11 -8.68
CA GLY A 47 11.98 9.12 -7.27
C GLY A 47 11.00 8.02 -6.94
N LEU A 48 10.84 7.75 -5.64
CA LEU A 48 9.81 6.87 -5.12
C LEU A 48 8.47 7.61 -5.05
N SER A 49 7.34 6.87 -5.04
CA SER A 49 5.99 7.44 -4.88
C SER A 49 5.63 8.50 -5.95
N THR A 50 5.99 8.27 -7.20
CA THR A 50 5.83 9.29 -8.27
C THR A 50 4.70 8.98 -9.27
N LEU A 51 3.90 7.94 -9.05
CA LEU A 51 2.81 7.54 -9.94
C LEU A 51 1.52 7.33 -9.14
N THR A 52 0.90 6.16 -9.19
CA THR A 52 -0.40 5.85 -8.56
C THR A 52 -0.42 6.17 -7.06
N THR A 53 0.69 5.92 -6.35
CA THR A 53 0.81 6.29 -4.92
C THR A 53 0.62 7.79 -4.73
N ALA A 54 1.30 8.63 -5.50
CA ALA A 54 1.19 10.09 -5.42
C ALA A 54 -0.15 10.65 -5.95
N ALA A 55 -0.87 9.87 -6.77
CA ALA A 55 -2.15 10.24 -7.36
C ALA A 55 -3.35 9.70 -6.54
N SER A 56 -3.09 9.06 -5.41
CA SER A 56 -4.15 8.52 -4.55
C SER A 56 -4.84 9.61 -3.74
N ALA A 57 -6.04 9.32 -3.23
CA ALA A 57 -6.73 10.20 -2.29
C ALA A 57 -6.15 10.09 -0.86
N GLU A 58 -5.09 9.28 -0.67
CA GLU A 58 -4.37 9.09 0.60
C GLU A 58 -5.25 8.60 1.76
N CYS A 59 -6.49 8.18 1.48
CA CYS A 59 -7.43 7.72 2.48
C CYS A 59 -7.20 6.24 2.83
N PHE A 60 -7.45 5.92 4.09
CA PHE A 60 -7.46 4.56 4.60
C PHE A 60 -8.72 4.29 5.42
N ARG A 61 -9.17 3.04 5.44
CA ARG A 61 -10.33 2.60 6.22
C ARG A 61 -10.20 1.14 6.65
N ALA A 62 -10.94 0.75 7.70
CA ALA A 62 -11.13 -0.65 8.09
C ALA A 62 -12.52 -1.18 7.76
N GLN A 63 -13.43 -0.34 7.29
CA GLN A 63 -14.79 -0.71 6.91
C GLN A 63 -14.82 -1.55 5.62
N PHE A 64 -14.44 -2.84 5.74
CA PHE A 64 -14.51 -3.86 4.70
C PHE A 64 -15.36 -5.03 5.17
N THR A 65 -16.25 -5.51 4.31
CA THR A 65 -17.10 -6.69 4.57
C THR A 65 -16.41 -8.01 4.20
N GLU A 66 -15.32 -7.95 3.44
CA GLU A 66 -14.56 -9.10 2.98
C GLU A 66 -13.66 -9.64 4.11
N PRO A 67 -13.78 -10.95 4.46
CA PRO A 67 -12.99 -11.56 5.53
C PRO A 67 -11.47 -11.49 5.33
N ALA A 68 -11.01 -11.40 4.09
CA ALA A 68 -9.58 -11.28 3.79
C ALA A 68 -9.07 -9.84 3.99
N LEU A 69 -9.87 -8.82 3.71
CA LEU A 69 -9.45 -7.41 3.69
C LEU A 69 -9.54 -6.74 5.06
N ALA A 70 -10.64 -6.96 5.81
CA ALA A 70 -10.86 -6.27 7.08
C ALA A 70 -9.73 -6.48 8.12
N PRO A 71 -9.23 -7.71 8.36
CA PRO A 71 -8.10 -7.92 9.27
C PRO A 71 -6.78 -7.29 8.79
N LEU A 72 -6.54 -7.28 7.46
CA LEU A 72 -5.35 -6.66 6.88
C LEU A 72 -5.40 -5.14 7.03
N ALA A 73 -6.55 -4.52 6.74
CA ALA A 73 -6.75 -3.09 6.87
C ALA A 73 -6.57 -2.64 8.33
N ARG A 74 -7.18 -3.35 9.28
CA ARG A 74 -7.04 -3.08 10.71
C ARG A 74 -5.57 -3.13 11.16
N LYS A 75 -4.84 -4.20 10.79
CA LYS A 75 -3.40 -4.33 11.10
C LYS A 75 -2.57 -3.24 10.46
N SER A 76 -2.93 -2.79 9.26
CA SER A 76 -2.25 -1.68 8.58
C SER A 76 -2.48 -0.36 9.32
N ILE A 77 -3.69 -0.10 9.81
CA ILE A 77 -4.01 1.09 10.60
C ILE A 77 -3.24 1.07 11.93
N GLU A 78 -3.25 -0.05 12.66
CA GLU A 78 -2.44 -0.22 13.88
C GLU A 78 -0.95 0.04 13.62
N PHE A 79 -0.42 -0.39 12.47
CA PHE A 79 0.95 -0.12 12.06
C PHE A 79 1.18 1.37 11.81
N PHE A 80 0.25 2.07 11.17
CA PHE A 80 0.33 3.51 10.89
C PHE A 80 0.26 4.35 12.17
N GLU A 81 -0.56 3.97 13.14
CA GLU A 81 -0.65 4.63 14.46
C GLU A 81 0.69 4.66 15.20
N HIS A 82 1.57 3.67 14.96
CA HIS A 82 2.90 3.54 15.55
C HIS A 82 4.01 3.54 14.50
N PHE A 83 3.81 4.27 13.40
CA PHE A 83 4.67 4.15 12.22
C PHE A 83 6.14 4.45 12.49
N ALA A 84 6.44 5.55 13.19
CA ALA A 84 7.81 5.97 13.50
C ALA A 84 8.60 4.88 14.27
N GLU A 85 7.94 4.25 15.24
CA GLU A 85 8.50 3.16 16.04
C GLU A 85 8.68 1.90 15.19
N ASN A 86 7.65 1.55 14.41
CA ASN A 86 7.62 0.35 13.57
C ASN A 86 8.70 0.35 12.48
N VAL A 87 9.00 1.52 11.91
CA VAL A 87 10.08 1.69 10.92
C VAL A 87 11.43 2.01 11.55
N GLY A 88 11.50 2.22 12.87
CA GLY A 88 12.73 2.51 13.61
C GLY A 88 13.29 3.90 13.34
N ILE A 89 12.46 4.90 13.08
CA ILE A 89 12.86 6.30 12.84
C ILE A 89 12.10 7.20 13.82
N PRO A 90 12.63 7.47 15.00
CA PRO A 90 11.97 8.31 16.00
C PRO A 90 11.56 9.68 15.44
N GLY A 91 10.31 10.07 15.67
CA GLY A 91 9.76 11.35 15.24
C GLY A 91 9.40 11.44 13.74
N TRP A 92 9.45 10.34 13.00
CA TRP A 92 8.97 10.35 11.60
C TRP A 92 7.46 10.52 11.57
N ASP A 93 6.99 11.63 11.04
CA ASP A 93 5.57 11.95 10.92
C ASP A 93 5.05 11.59 9.52
N ILE A 94 4.00 10.79 9.48
CA ILE A 94 3.30 10.42 8.24
C ILE A 94 2.06 11.27 7.98
N GLY A 95 1.81 12.30 8.80
CA GLY A 95 0.62 13.13 8.70
C GLY A 95 -0.66 12.30 8.90
N LEU A 96 -0.69 11.43 9.92
CA LEU A 96 -1.84 10.57 10.21
C LEU A 96 -2.99 11.41 10.79
N HIS A 97 -4.12 11.45 10.08
CA HIS A 97 -5.34 12.12 10.49
C HIS A 97 -6.51 11.14 10.56
N GLN A 98 -6.92 10.79 11.77
CA GLN A 98 -8.09 9.94 12.05
C GLN A 98 -9.33 10.80 12.29
N GLN A 99 -9.85 11.38 11.24
CA GLN A 99 -11.05 12.23 11.25
C GLN A 99 -12.32 11.47 10.91
N GLY A 100 -12.18 10.21 10.60
CA GLY A 100 -13.25 9.30 10.27
C GLY A 100 -13.48 9.10 8.78
N TYR A 101 -14.22 8.03 8.48
CA TYR A 101 -14.70 7.73 7.14
C TYR A 101 -16.19 7.44 7.21
N LEU A 102 -16.96 8.16 6.39
CA LEU A 102 -18.42 8.15 6.39
C LEU A 102 -18.91 7.57 5.06
N PHE A 103 -19.65 6.47 5.12
CA PHE A 103 -20.44 5.97 4.00
C PHE A 103 -21.88 6.38 4.16
N VAL A 104 -22.44 7.08 3.19
CA VAL A 104 -23.78 7.64 3.25
C VAL A 104 -24.69 7.02 2.19
N THR A 105 -25.99 7.01 2.46
CA THR A 105 -27.03 6.71 1.48
C THR A 105 -28.18 7.70 1.60
N ASP A 106 -28.79 8.05 0.47
CA ASP A 106 -30.03 8.81 0.32
C ASP A 106 -31.22 7.89 -0.02
N ASP A 107 -30.99 6.58 -0.13
CA ASP A 107 -31.99 5.55 -0.42
C ASP A 107 -32.33 4.75 0.86
N GLU A 108 -33.58 4.89 1.35
CA GLU A 108 -34.06 4.15 2.51
C GLU A 108 -34.02 2.63 2.34
N SER A 109 -34.12 2.14 1.09
CA SER A 109 -34.04 0.71 0.80
C SER A 109 -32.65 0.10 1.08
N MET A 110 -31.60 0.93 1.20
CA MET A 110 -30.23 0.52 1.51
C MET A 110 -29.94 0.42 3.01
N ILE A 111 -30.87 0.85 3.87
CA ILE A 111 -30.64 0.79 5.34
C ILE A 111 -30.39 -0.66 5.82
N PRO A 112 -31.15 -1.68 5.38
CA PRO A 112 -30.85 -3.07 5.75
C PRO A 112 -29.43 -3.53 5.34
N ASP A 113 -28.91 -3.02 4.22
CA ASP A 113 -27.55 -3.36 3.75
C ASP A 113 -26.50 -2.71 4.65
N LEU A 114 -26.71 -1.49 5.11
CA LEU A 114 -25.83 -0.84 6.10
C LEU A 114 -25.84 -1.60 7.45
N GLU A 115 -26.98 -2.10 7.91
CA GLU A 115 -27.10 -2.92 9.12
C GLU A 115 -26.39 -4.27 8.96
N ALA A 116 -26.54 -4.90 7.79
CA ALA A 116 -25.84 -6.14 7.46
C ALA A 116 -24.33 -5.93 7.40
N ALA A 117 -23.88 -4.83 6.78
CA ALA A 117 -22.47 -4.45 6.74
C ALA A 117 -21.90 -4.21 8.13
N LEU A 118 -22.62 -3.48 9.01
CA LEU A 118 -22.24 -3.26 10.42
C LEU A 118 -22.04 -4.59 11.15
N THR A 119 -23.00 -5.50 10.99
CA THR A 119 -22.93 -6.85 11.58
C THR A 119 -21.68 -7.58 11.11
N GLN A 120 -21.35 -7.49 9.83
CA GLN A 120 -20.16 -8.12 9.26
C GLN A 120 -18.88 -7.46 9.74
N TYR A 121 -18.80 -6.12 9.85
CA TYR A 121 -17.66 -5.41 10.43
C TYR A 121 -17.35 -5.92 11.84
N HIS A 122 -18.37 -6.03 12.70
CA HIS A 122 -18.22 -6.52 14.07
C HIS A 122 -17.69 -7.97 14.10
N LYS A 123 -18.23 -8.86 13.27
CA LYS A 123 -17.73 -10.25 13.14
C LYS A 123 -16.25 -10.30 12.73
N LEU A 124 -15.79 -9.34 11.93
CA LEU A 124 -14.40 -9.25 11.46
C LEU A 124 -13.49 -8.48 12.42
N GLY A 125 -14.02 -8.10 13.60
CA GLY A 125 -13.26 -7.44 14.67
C GLY A 125 -13.10 -5.93 14.51
N VAL A 126 -13.91 -5.30 13.63
CA VAL A 126 -14.01 -3.83 13.49
C VAL A 126 -15.27 -3.40 14.25
N THR A 127 -15.16 -3.30 15.58
CA THR A 127 -16.32 -3.12 16.48
C THR A 127 -16.64 -1.66 16.79
N ASP A 128 -15.84 -0.72 16.31
CA ASP A 128 -15.94 0.72 16.53
C ASP A 128 -16.55 1.46 15.32
N VAL A 129 -17.32 0.76 14.49
CA VAL A 129 -18.16 1.36 13.44
C VAL A 129 -19.53 1.69 14.04
N GLU A 130 -20.02 2.88 13.76
CA GLU A 130 -21.33 3.38 14.15
C GLU A 130 -22.31 3.33 12.97
N LEU A 131 -23.57 2.98 13.20
CA LEU A 131 -24.67 3.22 12.28
C LEU A 131 -25.37 4.50 12.69
N LEU A 132 -25.51 5.44 11.77
CA LEU A 132 -26.09 6.77 12.00
C LEU A 132 -27.37 6.92 11.18
N THR A 133 -28.42 7.46 11.79
CA THR A 133 -29.62 7.94 11.08
C THR A 133 -29.31 9.24 10.33
N GLY A 134 -30.14 9.63 9.35
CA GLY A 134 -29.99 10.90 8.63
C GLY A 134 -29.96 12.12 9.57
N ASP A 135 -30.77 12.11 10.66
CA ASP A 135 -30.76 13.19 11.66
C ASP A 135 -29.43 13.26 12.41
N GLN A 136 -28.87 12.11 12.79
CA GLN A 136 -27.55 12.04 13.44
C GLN A 136 -26.44 12.50 12.51
N VAL A 137 -26.51 12.15 11.21
CA VAL A 137 -25.57 12.63 10.18
C VAL A 137 -25.63 14.15 10.08
N ARG A 138 -26.81 14.74 9.97
CA ARG A 138 -26.99 16.21 9.87
C ARG A 138 -26.46 16.97 11.08
N VAL A 139 -26.66 16.44 12.27
CA VAL A 139 -26.14 17.04 13.51
C VAL A 139 -24.61 16.97 13.57
N ARG A 140 -24.03 15.82 13.24
CA ARG A 140 -22.58 15.57 13.37
C ARG A 140 -21.79 16.14 12.20
N PHE A 141 -22.37 16.15 10.99
CA PHE A 141 -21.74 16.54 9.73
C PHE A 141 -22.63 17.53 8.95
N PRO A 142 -22.77 18.78 9.42
CA PRO A 142 -23.74 19.74 8.88
C PRO A 142 -23.46 20.18 7.43
N PHE A 143 -22.31 19.80 6.86
CA PHE A 143 -21.95 20.03 5.47
C PHE A 143 -22.41 18.91 4.50
N ILE A 144 -22.96 17.81 5.03
CA ILE A 144 -23.51 16.71 4.22
C ILE A 144 -24.94 17.06 3.77
N SER A 145 -25.33 16.56 2.59
CA SER A 145 -26.70 16.75 2.05
C SER A 145 -27.78 16.36 3.05
N THR A 146 -28.86 17.15 3.10
CA THR A 146 -30.05 16.86 3.90
C THR A 146 -30.84 15.65 3.41
N GLU A 147 -30.59 15.16 2.20
CA GLU A 147 -31.24 13.97 1.62
C GLU A 147 -30.68 12.66 2.18
N VAL A 148 -29.53 12.70 2.86
CA VAL A 148 -28.95 11.50 3.48
C VAL A 148 -29.88 10.94 4.55
N VAL A 149 -30.24 9.66 4.41
CA VAL A 149 -31.15 8.94 5.32
C VAL A 149 -30.42 8.02 6.29
N GLY A 150 -29.20 7.60 5.97
CA GLY A 150 -28.38 6.75 6.83
C GLY A 150 -26.91 6.73 6.46
N ALA A 151 -26.07 6.29 7.41
CA ALA A 151 -24.63 6.18 7.20
C ALA A 151 -23.98 5.14 8.11
N THR A 152 -22.81 4.62 7.69
CA THR A 152 -21.84 4.03 8.63
C THR A 152 -20.65 4.96 8.80
N PHE A 153 -20.14 5.04 10.02
CA PHE A 153 -19.01 5.92 10.36
C PHE A 153 -18.02 5.20 11.28
N ARG A 154 -16.73 5.36 10.99
CA ARG A 154 -15.67 4.91 11.88
C ARG A 154 -14.65 6.03 12.08
N GLN A 155 -14.50 6.50 13.31
CA GLN A 155 -13.62 7.61 13.69
C GLN A 155 -12.14 7.32 13.43
N LYS A 156 -11.69 6.07 13.59
CA LYS A 156 -10.29 5.68 13.42
C LYS A 156 -9.85 5.47 11.97
N ASP A 157 -10.76 5.60 11.02
CA ASP A 157 -10.44 5.72 9.60
C ASP A 157 -10.05 7.18 9.27
N GLY A 158 -9.39 7.40 8.14
CA GLY A 158 -8.96 8.76 7.83
C GLY A 158 -8.03 8.85 6.62
N TRP A 159 -7.03 9.69 6.70
CA TRP A 159 -6.02 9.88 5.67
C TRP A 159 -4.62 10.09 6.27
N LEU A 160 -3.61 9.93 5.44
CA LEU A 160 -2.21 10.09 5.78
C LEU A 160 -1.41 10.48 4.53
N SER A 161 -0.20 10.99 4.68
CA SER A 161 0.69 11.21 3.55
C SER A 161 1.27 9.88 3.04
N CYS A 162 0.76 9.39 1.92
CA CYS A 162 1.29 8.20 1.25
C CYS A 162 2.76 8.40 0.83
N HIS A 163 3.18 9.66 0.60
CA HIS A 163 4.56 10.01 0.30
C HIS A 163 5.45 9.76 1.52
N GLU A 164 5.08 10.30 2.69
CA GLU A 164 5.85 10.12 3.93
C GLU A 164 5.88 8.65 4.38
N VAL A 165 4.78 7.90 4.21
CA VAL A 165 4.77 6.45 4.45
C VAL A 165 5.77 5.73 3.54
N THR A 166 5.76 6.03 2.24
CA THR A 166 6.69 5.44 1.26
C THR A 166 8.15 5.74 1.61
N GLN A 167 8.45 7.01 1.95
CA GLN A 167 9.79 7.43 2.35
C GLN A 167 10.22 6.83 3.70
N GLY A 168 9.31 6.72 4.64
CA GLY A 168 9.56 6.11 5.94
C GLY A 168 9.92 4.63 5.81
N PHE A 169 9.19 3.84 5.02
CA PHE A 169 9.58 2.47 4.72
C PHE A 169 10.96 2.38 4.06
N ALA A 170 11.23 3.23 3.08
CA ALA A 170 12.53 3.23 2.41
C ALA A 170 13.69 3.59 3.36
N LYS A 171 13.53 4.59 4.21
CA LYS A 171 14.54 5.03 5.18
C LYS A 171 14.72 4.07 6.35
N GLY A 172 13.63 3.45 6.84
CA GLY A 172 13.66 2.44 7.90
C GLY A 172 14.22 1.08 7.46
N SER A 173 14.26 0.83 6.14
CA SER A 173 14.75 -0.41 5.55
C SER A 173 16.27 -0.47 5.46
N SER A 174 16.87 -1.67 5.49
CA SER A 174 18.26 -1.92 5.08
C SER A 174 18.40 -2.23 3.59
N ALA A 175 17.30 -2.33 2.83
CA ALA A 175 17.31 -2.54 1.39
C ALA A 175 17.99 -1.38 0.63
N ARG A 176 18.43 -1.66 -0.59
CA ARG A 176 19.01 -0.71 -1.54
C ARG A 176 17.92 -0.28 -2.53
N PHE A 177 17.67 1.01 -2.66
CA PHE A 177 16.65 1.56 -3.55
C PHE A 177 17.31 2.23 -4.75
N PHE A 178 17.19 1.63 -5.93
CA PHE A 178 17.76 2.07 -7.18
C PHE A 178 16.73 2.81 -8.01
N VAL A 179 16.80 4.13 -8.05
CA VAL A 179 15.98 4.98 -8.94
C VAL A 179 16.64 5.15 -10.30
N LYS A 180 15.90 5.60 -11.33
CA LYS A 180 16.33 5.64 -12.73
C LYS A 180 16.88 4.29 -13.20
N THR A 181 16.27 3.21 -12.71
CA THR A 181 16.69 1.83 -12.93
C THR A 181 15.48 1.01 -13.36
N LYS A 182 15.18 1.02 -14.65
CA LYS A 182 14.03 0.31 -15.22
C LYS A 182 14.35 -1.17 -15.37
N ALA A 183 13.48 -2.05 -14.87
CA ALA A 183 13.47 -3.47 -15.23
C ALA A 183 13.06 -3.61 -16.70
N THR A 184 13.86 -4.33 -17.47
CA THR A 184 13.66 -4.54 -18.92
C THR A 184 13.40 -5.99 -19.28
N ASP A 185 13.75 -6.93 -18.39
CA ASP A 185 13.46 -8.35 -18.55
C ASP A 185 13.54 -9.08 -17.22
N VAL A 186 12.87 -10.24 -17.11
CA VAL A 186 12.93 -11.18 -15.98
C VAL A 186 13.37 -12.53 -16.51
N PHE A 187 14.56 -12.97 -16.09
CA PHE A 187 15.09 -14.26 -16.53
C PHE A 187 14.46 -15.41 -15.71
N VAL A 188 13.96 -16.39 -16.45
CA VAL A 188 13.40 -17.62 -15.89
C VAL A 188 14.12 -18.82 -16.48
N ASP A 189 14.56 -19.73 -15.63
CA ASP A 189 15.17 -21.02 -16.01
C ASP A 189 14.32 -22.20 -15.54
N LYS A 190 14.80 -23.44 -15.74
CA LYS A 190 14.10 -24.65 -15.31
C LYS A 190 13.85 -24.73 -13.79
N LYS A 191 14.53 -23.91 -12.99
CA LYS A 191 14.44 -23.85 -11.52
C LYS A 191 13.65 -22.64 -11.03
N GLY A 192 13.04 -21.85 -11.95
CA GLY A 192 12.30 -20.63 -11.69
C GLY A 192 13.07 -19.35 -12.04
N VAL A 193 12.80 -18.26 -11.37
CA VAL A 193 13.47 -16.97 -11.61
C VAL A 193 14.97 -17.09 -11.35
N SER A 194 15.78 -16.49 -12.22
CA SER A 194 17.25 -16.45 -12.12
C SER A 194 17.84 -15.02 -12.15
N GLY A 195 17.02 -14.00 -12.38
CA GLY A 195 17.45 -12.61 -12.30
C GLY A 195 16.53 -11.62 -12.99
N VAL A 196 16.90 -10.35 -12.88
CA VAL A 196 16.22 -9.22 -13.53
C VAL A 196 17.25 -8.46 -14.35
N GLN A 197 16.96 -8.23 -15.63
CA GLN A 197 17.71 -7.27 -16.45
C GLN A 197 17.19 -5.86 -16.17
N THR A 198 18.09 -4.93 -15.97
CA THR A 198 17.75 -3.52 -15.79
C THR A 198 18.54 -2.64 -16.74
N THR A 199 18.14 -1.37 -16.86
CA THR A 199 18.92 -0.34 -17.58
C THR A 199 20.29 -0.04 -16.93
N ARG A 200 20.58 -0.64 -15.74
CA ARG A 200 21.82 -0.46 -14.97
C ARG A 200 22.55 -1.76 -14.67
N GLY A 201 22.39 -2.76 -15.53
CA GLY A 201 23.01 -4.08 -15.39
C GLY A 201 22.02 -5.14 -14.91
N LYS A 202 22.48 -6.38 -14.90
CA LYS A 202 21.74 -7.55 -14.43
C LYS A 202 21.79 -7.64 -12.90
N ILE A 203 20.68 -8.03 -12.27
CA ILE A 203 20.64 -8.40 -10.87
C ILE A 203 20.26 -9.88 -10.78
N SER A 204 21.20 -10.73 -10.38
CA SER A 204 20.94 -12.15 -10.18
C SER A 204 20.19 -12.34 -8.86
N THR A 205 19.06 -13.07 -8.91
CA THR A 205 18.21 -13.35 -7.76
C THR A 205 17.33 -14.56 -8.03
N ARG A 206 16.83 -15.21 -6.97
CA ARG A 206 15.82 -16.27 -7.07
C ARG A 206 14.42 -15.80 -6.68
N VAL A 207 14.27 -14.57 -6.19
CA VAL A 207 12.98 -14.01 -5.78
C VAL A 207 12.79 -12.66 -6.45
N VAL A 208 11.71 -12.52 -7.21
CA VAL A 208 11.26 -11.25 -7.79
C VAL A 208 9.86 -10.95 -7.30
N VAL A 209 9.68 -9.76 -6.74
CA VAL A 209 8.36 -9.25 -6.37
C VAL A 209 7.95 -8.18 -7.39
N ASN A 210 6.84 -8.44 -8.07
CA ASN A 210 6.24 -7.50 -8.99
C ASN A 210 5.32 -6.53 -8.23
N ALA A 211 5.81 -5.33 -7.96
CA ALA A 211 5.09 -4.24 -7.32
C ALA A 211 4.95 -3.03 -8.27
N ALA A 212 4.90 -3.28 -9.57
CA ALA A 212 4.95 -2.26 -10.63
C ALA A 212 3.61 -1.53 -10.87
N GLY A 213 2.62 -1.69 -9.98
CA GLY A 213 1.33 -1.01 -10.06
C GLY A 213 0.65 -1.24 -11.42
N PRO A 214 0.28 -0.17 -12.17
CA PRO A 214 -0.38 -0.31 -13.47
C PRO A 214 0.45 -1.06 -14.53
N PHE A 215 1.77 -1.18 -14.31
CA PHE A 215 2.68 -1.89 -15.19
C PHE A 215 2.93 -3.35 -14.78
N ALA A 216 2.22 -3.86 -13.76
CA ALA A 216 2.43 -5.22 -13.26
C ALA A 216 2.18 -6.28 -14.35
N GLY A 217 1.20 -6.06 -15.25
CA GLY A 217 0.99 -6.94 -16.40
C GLY A 217 2.19 -6.99 -17.37
N VAL A 218 2.90 -5.84 -17.55
CA VAL A 218 4.11 -5.80 -18.38
C VAL A 218 5.23 -6.64 -17.75
N ILE A 219 5.44 -6.48 -16.45
CA ILE A 219 6.45 -7.24 -15.71
C ILE A 219 6.08 -8.73 -15.65
N GLY A 220 4.78 -9.06 -15.46
CA GLY A 220 4.30 -10.45 -15.50
C GLY A 220 4.68 -11.16 -16.80
N ARG A 221 4.42 -10.51 -17.95
CA ARG A 221 4.74 -11.06 -19.27
C ARG A 221 6.25 -11.29 -19.48
N MET A 222 7.14 -10.48 -18.89
CA MET A 222 8.60 -10.73 -18.91
C MET A 222 8.95 -12.07 -18.23
N ALA A 223 8.18 -12.48 -17.24
CA ALA A 223 8.34 -13.76 -16.55
C ALA A 223 7.49 -14.91 -17.16
N GLY A 224 6.82 -14.67 -18.29
CA GLY A 224 5.93 -15.64 -18.91
C GLY A 224 4.59 -15.81 -18.19
N VAL A 225 4.21 -14.87 -17.32
CA VAL A 225 2.95 -14.87 -16.56
C VAL A 225 2.03 -13.79 -17.12
N ASP A 226 0.86 -14.19 -17.57
CA ASP A 226 -0.20 -13.26 -17.96
C ASP A 226 -1.07 -12.93 -16.74
N LEU A 227 -1.11 -11.66 -16.37
CA LEU A 227 -1.93 -11.17 -15.27
C LEU A 227 -3.20 -10.54 -15.85
N PRO A 228 -4.41 -10.94 -15.41
CA PRO A 228 -5.67 -10.40 -15.87
C PRO A 228 -5.91 -9.00 -15.27
N LEU A 229 -5.13 -8.03 -15.73
CA LEU A 229 -5.24 -6.62 -15.33
C LEU A 229 -5.90 -5.85 -16.47
N GLU A 230 -6.98 -5.15 -16.16
CA GLU A 230 -7.68 -4.21 -17.05
C GLU A 230 -7.11 -2.79 -16.90
#